data_ea26ae889519be238e89da9c3a298429
#
_entry.id   ea26ae889519be238e89da9c3a298429
#
_cell.length_a   1.000
_cell.length_b   1.000
_cell.length_c   1.000
_cell.angle_alpha   90.00
_cell.angle_beta   90.00
_cell.angle_gamma   90.00
#
_symmetry.space_group_name_H-M   'P 1'
#
loop_
_entity.id
_entity.type
_entity.pdbx_description
1 polymer ?
#
loop_
_entity_poly.entity_id
_entity_poly.type
_entity_poly.pdbx_seq_one_letter_code
_entity_poly.pdbx_strand_id
1 'polypeptide(L)'
;MEPIRVAVPRKGRPLEAVLERLARSGWEETADEIISTLRYEKSITKDRREADEDIYDRLSGYSTLREPRKPEYTLIRDGRAGMPRRIVFDSVTLSLGNQEIQLVGREEPLRALRKHEFALGFAGADLVLEEIVSLADEPLMGLDQVNERISPADTDVRVITGLGDTVYHTLLARPELLDSPGQTLDRSFVAGYSGELCLSPRYERLVEAVLGSSAVEDISFAYPENGQEEEAAIAETGLGVYITVSGSTARDHGLVVGSKLFPSETVLLSNVSELDVRGEAVVDELLAETEEETAIPTPQS
;
A
#
# COMPACT_ATOMS: atom_id res chain seq x y z
N MET A 1 9.75 17.03 25.21
CA MET A 1 10.47 16.94 23.93
C MET A 1 9.41 16.87 22.85
N GLU A 2 9.59 17.49 21.70
CA GLU A 2 8.61 17.40 20.61
C GLU A 2 8.59 15.97 20.04
N PRO A 3 7.41 15.37 19.78
CA PRO A 3 7.31 14.02 19.24
C PRO A 3 7.88 13.96 17.81
N ILE A 4 8.45 12.82 17.45
CA ILE A 4 8.90 12.56 16.09
C ILE A 4 7.66 12.33 15.23
N ARG A 5 7.52 13.11 14.15
CA ARG A 5 6.37 13.03 13.27
C ARG A 5 6.59 11.97 12.18
N VAL A 6 5.64 11.05 12.06
CA VAL A 6 5.68 9.96 11.08
C VAL A 6 4.46 10.10 10.16
N ALA A 7 4.70 10.24 8.87
CA ALA A 7 3.62 10.31 7.88
C ALA A 7 2.97 8.95 7.66
N VAL A 8 1.64 8.87 7.78
CA VAL A 8 0.89 7.62 7.53
C VAL A 8 -0.27 7.87 6.58
N PRO A 9 -0.73 6.85 5.84
CA PRO A 9 -1.97 6.95 5.08
C PRO A 9 -3.15 7.28 6.00
N ARG A 10 -4.12 8.05 5.50
CA ARG A 10 -5.31 8.44 6.31
C ARG A 10 -6.38 7.36 6.42
N LYS A 11 -6.27 6.29 5.64
CA LYS A 11 -7.32 5.27 5.48
C LYS A 11 -6.81 4.04 4.75
N GLY A 12 -7.59 2.97 4.83
CA GLY A 12 -7.40 1.76 4.04
C GLY A 12 -6.38 0.80 4.61
N ARG A 13 -6.11 -0.27 3.86
CA ARG A 13 -5.21 -1.35 4.25
C ARG A 13 -3.83 -0.86 4.74
N PRO A 14 -3.17 0.10 4.07
CA PRO A 14 -1.85 0.52 4.54
C PRO A 14 -1.87 1.21 5.91
N LEU A 15 -2.93 1.95 6.27
CA LEU A 15 -3.06 2.49 7.63
C LEU A 15 -3.36 1.36 8.63
N GLU A 16 -4.25 0.43 8.28
CA GLU A 16 -4.57 -0.71 9.14
C GLU A 16 -3.29 -1.52 9.45
N ALA A 17 -2.42 -1.78 8.46
CA ALA A 17 -1.15 -2.48 8.65
C ALA A 17 -0.20 -1.74 9.62
N VAL A 18 -0.10 -0.42 9.51
CA VAL A 18 0.70 0.38 10.46
C VAL A 18 0.13 0.28 11.87
N LEU A 19 -1.19 0.38 12.03
CA LEU A 19 -1.86 0.29 13.34
C LEU A 19 -1.73 -1.10 13.95
N GLU A 20 -1.90 -2.17 13.17
CA GLU A 20 -1.70 -3.55 13.60
C GLU A 20 -0.25 -3.81 14.03
N ARG A 21 0.71 -3.17 13.36
CA ARG A 21 2.12 -3.22 13.77
C ARG A 21 2.32 -2.56 15.13
N LEU A 22 1.80 -1.36 15.33
CA LEU A 22 1.91 -0.61 16.59
C LEU A 22 1.11 -1.26 17.75
N ALA A 23 0.02 -1.97 17.44
CA ALA A 23 -0.73 -2.73 18.44
C ALA A 23 0.18 -3.71 19.20
N ARG A 24 1.12 -4.36 18.52
CA ARG A 24 2.10 -5.28 19.11
C ARG A 24 3.05 -4.59 20.09
N SER A 25 3.30 -3.29 19.91
CA SER A 25 4.11 -2.46 20.82
C SER A 25 3.29 -1.89 22.01
N GLY A 26 2.15 -2.47 22.33
CA GLY A 26 1.32 -2.07 23.49
C GLY A 26 0.27 -1.02 23.18
N TRP A 27 -0.06 -0.76 21.91
CA TRP A 27 -1.07 0.21 21.48
C TRP A 27 -2.32 -0.45 20.86
N GLU A 28 -2.63 -1.68 21.28
CA GLU A 28 -3.75 -2.47 20.77
C GLU A 28 -5.10 -1.73 20.89
N GLU A 29 -5.40 -1.18 22.07
CA GLU A 29 -6.66 -0.45 22.31
C GLU A 29 -6.82 0.76 21.37
N THR A 30 -5.77 1.54 21.20
CA THR A 30 -5.78 2.72 20.31
C THR A 30 -5.87 2.32 18.83
N ALA A 31 -5.17 1.27 18.43
CA ALA A 31 -5.22 0.74 17.07
C ALA A 31 -6.64 0.22 16.74
N ASP A 32 -7.24 -0.55 17.64
CA ASP A 32 -8.59 -1.08 17.49
C ASP A 32 -9.65 0.03 17.43
N GLU A 33 -9.51 1.08 18.25
CA GLU A 33 -10.37 2.25 18.21
C GLU A 33 -10.34 2.93 16.83
N ILE A 34 -9.14 3.19 16.31
CA ILE A 34 -8.98 3.84 14.99
C ILE A 34 -9.52 2.94 13.87
N ILE A 35 -9.15 1.65 13.87
CA ILE A 35 -9.58 0.70 12.85
C ILE A 35 -11.11 0.56 12.84
N SER A 36 -11.72 0.40 14.01
CA SER A 36 -13.17 0.24 14.13
C SER A 36 -13.92 1.48 13.68
N THR A 37 -13.47 2.67 14.08
CA THR A 37 -14.04 3.95 13.65
C THR A 37 -13.98 4.10 12.13
N LEU A 38 -12.82 3.86 11.52
CA LEU A 38 -12.67 3.99 10.07
C LEU A 38 -13.43 2.92 9.27
N ARG A 39 -13.56 1.70 9.80
CA ARG A 39 -14.39 0.64 9.21
C ARG A 39 -15.88 0.98 9.28
N TYR A 40 -16.32 1.56 10.39
CA TYR A 40 -17.69 2.08 10.51
C TYR A 40 -17.98 3.17 9.47
N GLU A 41 -17.14 4.20 9.40
CA GLU A 41 -17.28 5.28 8.41
C GLU A 41 -17.20 4.77 6.96
N LYS A 42 -16.36 3.77 6.68
CA LYS A 42 -16.29 3.11 5.38
C LYS A 42 -17.59 2.36 5.05
N SER A 43 -18.28 1.78 6.04
CA SER A 43 -19.56 1.08 5.82
C SER A 43 -20.67 2.05 5.42
N ILE A 44 -20.72 3.23 6.05
CA ILE A 44 -21.63 4.33 5.69
C ILE A 44 -21.30 4.84 4.27
N THR A 45 -20.03 5.08 4.00
CA THR A 45 -19.56 5.57 2.69
C THR A 45 -19.89 4.61 1.53
N LYS A 46 -20.07 3.31 1.81
CA LYS A 46 -20.41 2.27 0.82
C LYS A 46 -21.90 1.92 0.80
N ASP A 47 -22.76 2.75 1.41
CA ASP A 47 -24.22 2.53 1.53
C ASP A 47 -24.59 1.16 2.15
N ARG A 48 -23.68 0.59 2.95
CA ARG A 48 -23.92 -0.68 3.66
C ARG A 48 -24.56 -0.46 5.02
N ARG A 49 -24.55 0.78 5.51
CA ARG A 49 -25.11 1.20 6.79
C ARG A 49 -25.60 2.65 6.70
N GLU A 50 -26.77 2.91 7.26
CA GLU A 50 -27.26 4.27 7.51
C GLU A 50 -26.57 4.85 8.74
N ALA A 51 -26.29 6.16 8.71
CA ALA A 51 -25.76 6.87 9.84
C ALA A 51 -26.92 7.48 10.65
N ASP A 52 -26.90 7.30 11.96
CA ASP A 52 -27.91 7.84 12.87
C ASP A 52 -27.74 9.36 13.13
N GLU A 53 -26.52 9.88 12.85
CA GLU A 53 -26.09 11.25 13.13
C GLU A 53 -25.49 11.91 11.89
N ASP A 54 -25.50 13.25 11.88
CA ASP A 54 -24.81 14.05 10.87
C ASP A 54 -23.27 13.79 10.91
N ILE A 55 -22.62 13.97 9.79
CA ILE A 55 -21.17 13.73 9.66
C ILE A 55 -20.33 14.63 10.59
N TYR A 56 -20.79 15.85 10.87
CA TYR A 56 -20.09 16.77 11.75
C TYR A 56 -20.28 16.40 13.22
N ASP A 57 -21.46 15.88 13.59
CA ASP A 57 -21.74 15.39 14.94
C ASP A 57 -20.89 14.16 15.23
N ARG A 58 -20.81 13.21 14.30
CA ARG A 58 -19.93 12.04 14.42
C ARG A 58 -18.46 12.43 14.53
N LEU A 59 -17.96 13.34 13.66
CA LEU A 59 -16.59 13.83 13.75
C LEU A 59 -16.29 14.46 15.11
N SER A 60 -17.22 15.27 15.61
CA SER A 60 -17.09 15.90 16.93
C SER A 60 -17.09 14.86 18.07
N GLY A 61 -17.82 13.75 17.90
CA GLY A 61 -17.86 12.65 18.87
C GLY A 61 -16.58 11.82 18.92
N TYR A 62 -15.87 11.73 17.77
CA TYR A 62 -14.61 10.98 17.69
C TYR A 62 -13.40 11.76 18.15
N SER A 63 -13.40 13.08 18.09
CA SER A 63 -12.23 13.93 18.29
C SER A 63 -12.17 14.55 19.67
N THR A 64 -10.99 14.54 20.27
CA THR A 64 -10.72 15.16 21.58
C THR A 64 -9.49 16.06 21.47
N LEU A 65 -9.66 17.23 20.87
CA LEU A 65 -8.59 18.19 20.52
C LEU A 65 -7.59 18.56 21.64
N ARG A 66 -7.86 18.19 22.88
CA ARG A 66 -7.01 18.53 24.04
C ARG A 66 -6.19 17.35 24.55
N GLU A 67 -6.36 16.18 23.96
CA GLU A 67 -5.72 14.93 24.39
C GLU A 67 -4.91 14.31 23.24
N PRO A 68 -3.64 14.73 23.01
CA PRO A 68 -2.83 14.27 21.87
C PRO A 68 -2.63 12.75 21.80
N ARG A 69 -2.84 12.04 22.91
CA ARG A 69 -2.77 10.57 22.98
C ARG A 69 -4.07 9.88 22.55
N LYS A 70 -5.13 10.64 22.31
CA LYS A 70 -6.35 10.13 21.68
C LYS A 70 -6.31 10.38 20.18
N PRO A 71 -6.91 9.48 19.37
CA PRO A 71 -6.95 9.65 17.94
C PRO A 71 -7.77 10.88 17.56
N GLU A 72 -7.24 11.62 16.57
CA GLU A 72 -7.91 12.73 15.93
C GLU A 72 -8.32 12.37 14.51
N TYR A 73 -9.43 12.93 14.06
CA TYR A 73 -10.00 12.69 12.75
C TYR A 73 -10.29 14.01 12.04
N THR A 74 -10.35 13.96 10.72
CA THR A 74 -10.65 15.13 9.89
C THR A 74 -11.54 14.75 8.72
N LEU A 75 -12.10 15.78 8.07
CA LEU A 75 -12.90 15.62 6.86
C LEU A 75 -12.06 15.85 5.62
N ILE A 76 -12.13 14.92 4.68
CA ILE A 76 -11.61 15.12 3.33
C ILE A 76 -12.76 15.16 2.32
N ARG A 77 -12.48 15.78 1.17
CA ARG A 77 -13.41 15.77 0.04
C ARG A 77 -13.38 14.39 -0.62
N ASP A 78 -14.56 13.81 -0.82
CA ASP A 78 -14.70 12.59 -1.63
C ASP A 78 -15.29 12.99 -2.99
N GLY A 79 -14.66 12.57 -4.09
CA GLY A 79 -15.10 12.88 -5.46
C GLY A 79 -16.29 12.05 -5.94
N ARG A 80 -16.77 11.09 -5.14
CA ARG A 80 -17.90 10.24 -5.51
C ARG A 80 -19.23 10.97 -5.43
N ALA A 81 -20.13 10.68 -6.37
CA ALA A 81 -21.46 11.24 -6.38
C ALA A 81 -22.21 10.88 -5.07
N GLY A 82 -22.86 11.88 -4.45
CA GLY A 82 -23.62 11.72 -3.21
C GLY A 82 -22.79 11.73 -1.92
N MET A 83 -21.45 11.73 -2.00
CA MET A 83 -20.56 11.72 -0.84
C MET A 83 -19.53 12.84 -0.88
N PRO A 84 -19.93 14.09 -0.62
CA PRO A 84 -19.03 15.24 -0.76
C PRO A 84 -17.88 15.25 0.26
N ARG A 85 -18.01 14.52 1.37
CA ARG A 85 -17.04 14.49 2.47
C ARG A 85 -16.95 13.11 3.12
N ARG A 86 -15.79 12.85 3.73
CA ARG A 86 -15.47 11.59 4.40
C ARG A 86 -14.60 11.83 5.63
N ILE A 87 -14.92 11.17 6.74
CA ILE A 87 -14.08 11.15 7.93
C ILE A 87 -12.91 10.20 7.72
N VAL A 88 -11.72 10.67 8.02
CA VAL A 88 -10.47 9.93 7.93
C VAL A 88 -9.58 10.22 9.14
N PHE A 89 -8.59 9.38 9.38
CA PHE A 89 -7.58 9.56 10.41
C PHE A 89 -6.75 10.84 10.17
N ASP A 90 -6.52 11.60 11.23
CA ASP A 90 -5.68 12.79 11.20
C ASP A 90 -4.38 12.62 11.97
N SER A 91 -4.44 12.34 13.27
CA SER A 91 -3.23 12.14 14.07
C SER A 91 -3.48 11.42 15.39
N VAL A 92 -2.38 10.88 15.96
CA VAL A 92 -2.31 10.40 17.34
C VAL A 92 -0.86 10.42 17.81
N THR A 93 -0.63 10.75 19.08
CA THR A 93 0.70 10.70 19.70
C THR A 93 0.83 9.46 20.57
N LEU A 94 1.88 8.67 20.34
CA LEU A 94 2.16 7.39 20.98
C LEU A 94 3.57 7.37 21.56
N SER A 95 3.80 6.57 22.61
CA SER A 95 5.14 6.25 23.09
C SER A 95 5.63 4.95 22.44
N LEU A 96 6.80 4.98 21.82
CA LEU A 96 7.45 3.81 21.22
C LEU A 96 8.84 3.67 21.84
N GLY A 97 9.03 2.65 22.67
CA GLY A 97 10.21 2.56 23.52
C GLY A 97 10.40 3.81 24.37
N ASN A 98 11.56 4.45 24.23
CA ASN A 98 11.89 5.71 24.91
C ASN A 98 11.57 6.97 24.08
N GLN A 99 10.93 6.84 22.92
CA GLN A 99 10.59 7.94 22.04
C GLN A 99 9.10 8.25 22.08
N GLU A 100 8.74 9.52 21.90
CA GLU A 100 7.37 9.89 21.53
C GLU A 100 7.29 10.08 20.03
N ILE A 101 6.34 9.42 19.39
CA ILE A 101 6.04 9.57 17.98
C ILE A 101 4.64 10.16 17.80
N GLN A 102 4.45 10.95 16.76
CA GLN A 102 3.15 11.41 16.32
C GLN A 102 2.88 10.84 14.92
N LEU A 103 1.93 9.92 14.82
CA LEU A 103 1.40 9.52 13.52
C LEU A 103 0.59 10.68 12.95
N VAL A 104 0.88 11.07 11.73
CA VAL A 104 0.20 12.17 11.04
C VAL A 104 -0.36 11.69 9.72
N GLY A 105 -1.67 11.68 9.60
CA GLY A 105 -2.39 11.25 8.40
C GLY A 105 -2.10 12.15 7.21
N ARG A 106 -1.68 11.55 6.10
CA ARG A 106 -1.45 12.22 4.82
C ARG A 106 -2.18 11.48 3.70
N GLU A 107 -2.70 12.23 2.72
CA GLU A 107 -3.24 11.61 1.50
C GLU A 107 -2.13 10.94 0.70
N GLU A 108 -0.96 11.58 0.64
CA GLU A 108 0.22 11.16 -0.10
C GLU A 108 1.47 11.18 0.82
N PRO A 109 1.66 10.18 1.70
CA PRO A 109 2.80 10.14 2.61
C PRO A 109 4.15 10.16 1.89
N LEU A 110 4.30 9.39 0.80
CA LEU A 110 5.53 9.38 -0.01
C LEU A 110 5.88 10.78 -0.51
N ARG A 111 4.89 11.53 -1.00
CA ARG A 111 5.10 12.90 -1.46
C ARG A 111 5.52 13.83 -0.33
N ALA A 112 4.98 13.65 0.89
CA ALA A 112 5.36 14.43 2.05
C ALA A 112 6.83 14.19 2.45
N LEU A 113 7.32 12.94 2.35
CA LEU A 113 8.75 12.64 2.53
C LEU A 113 9.61 13.28 1.44
N ARG A 114 9.22 13.18 0.17
CA ARG A 114 9.94 13.80 -0.96
C ARG A 114 10.03 15.32 -0.85
N LYS A 115 9.09 15.95 -0.15
CA LYS A 115 9.08 17.40 0.12
C LYS A 115 9.83 17.80 1.40
N HIS A 116 10.49 16.85 2.04
CA HIS A 116 11.19 17.08 3.31
C HIS A 116 10.29 17.57 4.46
N GLU A 117 8.98 17.22 4.42
CA GLU A 117 8.04 17.53 5.50
C GLU A 117 8.13 16.53 6.65
N PHE A 118 8.66 15.34 6.38
CA PHE A 118 8.81 14.22 7.31
C PHE A 118 10.10 13.44 7.03
N ALA A 119 10.77 13.01 8.11
CA ALA A 119 11.91 12.11 8.03
C ALA A 119 11.47 10.65 7.83
N LEU A 120 10.32 10.25 8.41
CA LEU A 120 9.79 8.90 8.38
C LEU A 120 8.34 8.89 7.91
N GLY A 121 7.94 7.78 7.28
CA GLY A 121 6.54 7.56 6.90
C GLY A 121 6.28 6.19 6.33
N PHE A 122 5.00 5.90 6.12
CA PHE A 122 4.52 4.65 5.55
C PHE A 122 3.73 4.92 4.28
N ALA A 123 3.93 4.09 3.27
CA ALA A 123 3.16 4.12 2.03
C ALA A 123 3.01 2.71 1.45
N GLY A 124 2.17 2.53 0.44
CA GLY A 124 2.16 1.29 -0.33
C GLY A 124 3.41 1.16 -1.19
N ALA A 125 3.98 -0.03 -1.31
CA ALA A 125 5.11 -0.32 -2.19
C ALA A 125 4.77 0.02 -3.65
N ASP A 126 3.52 -0.16 -4.05
CA ASP A 126 3.00 0.22 -5.37
C ASP A 126 3.26 1.70 -5.71
N LEU A 127 3.04 2.61 -4.74
CA LEU A 127 3.30 4.04 -4.94
C LEU A 127 4.79 4.34 -5.08
N VAL A 128 5.64 3.61 -4.35
CA VAL A 128 7.09 3.74 -4.47
C VAL A 128 7.55 3.36 -5.89
N LEU A 129 7.06 2.23 -6.41
CA LEU A 129 7.40 1.80 -7.77
C LEU A 129 6.86 2.76 -8.82
N GLU A 130 5.62 3.22 -8.64
CA GLU A 130 4.98 4.11 -9.59
C GLU A 130 5.65 5.50 -9.66
N GLU A 131 6.10 6.03 -8.51
CA GLU A 131 6.50 7.43 -8.44
C GLU A 131 8.01 7.68 -8.48
N ILE A 132 8.85 6.78 -7.94
CA ILE A 132 10.27 7.09 -7.69
C ILE A 132 11.27 6.04 -8.18
N VAL A 133 10.80 4.85 -8.57
CA VAL A 133 11.68 3.80 -9.12
C VAL A 133 12.01 4.09 -10.58
N SER A 134 13.28 3.97 -10.94
CA SER A 134 13.73 4.09 -12.34
C SER A 134 13.41 2.83 -13.13
N LEU A 135 12.91 3.00 -14.36
CA LEU A 135 12.70 1.91 -15.29
C LEU A 135 14.05 1.37 -15.79
N ALA A 136 14.12 0.08 -16.07
CA ALA A 136 15.28 -0.59 -16.63
C ALA A 136 14.82 -1.77 -17.48
N ASP A 137 15.72 -2.27 -18.34
CA ASP A 137 15.44 -3.42 -19.21
C ASP A 137 15.21 -4.70 -18.42
N GLU A 138 15.93 -4.87 -17.29
CA GLU A 138 15.75 -6.00 -16.40
C GLU A 138 14.55 -5.79 -15.47
N PRO A 139 13.79 -6.88 -15.18
CA PRO A 139 12.66 -6.82 -14.27
C PRO A 139 13.10 -6.55 -12.81
N LEU A 140 12.26 -5.84 -12.07
CA LEU A 140 12.38 -5.71 -10.62
C LEU A 140 11.76 -6.93 -9.94
N MET A 141 12.54 -7.68 -9.16
CA MET A 141 12.11 -8.96 -8.61
C MET A 141 11.58 -8.89 -7.17
N GLY A 142 11.99 -7.91 -6.39
CA GLY A 142 11.59 -7.80 -4.98
C GLY A 142 11.89 -6.44 -4.36
N LEU A 143 11.41 -6.24 -3.13
CA LEU A 143 11.60 -4.99 -2.38
C LEU A 143 13.07 -4.69 -2.06
N ASP A 144 13.89 -5.72 -1.92
CA ASP A 144 15.34 -5.61 -1.68
C ASP A 144 16.08 -4.85 -2.79
N GLN A 145 15.57 -4.91 -4.02
CA GLN A 145 16.15 -4.24 -5.19
C GLN A 145 15.63 -2.83 -5.42
N VAL A 146 14.56 -2.42 -4.71
CA VAL A 146 13.90 -1.13 -4.95
C VAL A 146 14.85 0.04 -4.76
N ASN A 147 15.63 0.04 -3.67
CA ASN A 147 16.53 1.15 -3.36
C ASN A 147 17.67 1.33 -4.39
N GLU A 148 18.08 0.26 -5.08
CA GLU A 148 19.09 0.31 -6.14
C GLU A 148 18.58 1.07 -7.38
N ARG A 149 17.25 1.11 -7.55
CA ARG A 149 16.59 1.81 -8.65
C ARG A 149 16.01 3.17 -8.29
N ILE A 150 16.24 3.66 -7.07
CA ILE A 150 15.88 5.02 -6.68
C ILE A 150 17.10 5.93 -6.89
N SER A 151 16.98 6.84 -7.86
CA SER A 151 18.04 7.80 -8.16
C SER A 151 18.24 8.80 -7.01
N PRO A 152 19.44 8.94 -6.47
CA PRO A 152 19.73 9.98 -5.45
C PRO A 152 19.60 11.41 -5.99
N ALA A 153 19.62 11.59 -7.32
CA ALA A 153 19.39 12.89 -7.94
C ALA A 153 17.91 13.31 -7.94
N ASP A 154 16.99 12.34 -7.81
CA ASP A 154 15.55 12.59 -7.85
C ASP A 154 14.93 12.68 -6.45
N THR A 155 15.45 11.90 -5.49
CA THR A 155 14.91 11.89 -4.13
C THR A 155 15.85 11.22 -3.12
N ASP A 156 15.80 11.72 -1.87
CA ASP A 156 16.47 11.13 -0.70
C ASP A 156 15.63 10.06 -0.01
N VAL A 157 14.45 9.72 -0.55
CA VAL A 157 13.58 8.70 0.05
C VAL A 157 14.13 7.30 -0.22
N ARG A 158 14.11 6.46 0.82
CA ARG A 158 14.52 5.04 0.75
C ARG A 158 13.49 4.16 1.44
N VAL A 159 13.32 2.94 0.93
CA VAL A 159 12.56 1.88 1.57
C VAL A 159 13.42 1.26 2.66
N ILE A 160 12.88 1.15 3.88
CA ILE A 160 13.54 0.50 5.00
C ILE A 160 13.12 -0.98 5.07
N THR A 161 11.81 -1.22 5.18
CA THR A 161 11.24 -2.57 5.29
C THR A 161 9.77 -2.60 4.89
N GLY A 162 9.26 -3.80 4.57
CA GLY A 162 7.84 -4.08 4.44
C GLY A 162 7.21 -4.50 5.77
N LEU A 163 5.90 -4.34 5.91
CA LEU A 163 5.14 -4.74 7.11
C LEU A 163 4.53 -6.14 7.01
N GLY A 164 4.67 -6.82 5.87
CA GLY A 164 4.16 -8.18 5.66
C GLY A 164 2.65 -8.28 5.41
N ASP A 165 1.92 -7.17 5.28
CA ASP A 165 0.50 -7.12 4.91
C ASP A 165 0.30 -7.42 3.40
N THR A 166 0.97 -8.44 2.90
CA THR A 166 1.25 -8.64 1.49
C THR A 166 0.05 -9.17 0.70
N VAL A 167 -0.31 -8.46 -0.35
CA VAL A 167 -1.05 -8.95 -1.51
C VAL A 167 -0.14 -8.85 -2.74
N TYR A 168 -0.52 -9.43 -3.87
CA TYR A 168 0.39 -9.47 -5.01
C TYR A 168 -0.26 -8.90 -6.26
N HIS A 169 0.51 -8.14 -7.02
CA HIS A 169 0.24 -7.92 -8.42
C HIS A 169 0.49 -9.24 -9.15
N THR A 170 -0.53 -9.77 -9.79
CA THR A 170 -0.56 -11.13 -10.35
C THR A 170 -0.97 -11.08 -11.81
N LEU A 171 -0.34 -11.88 -12.64
CA LEU A 171 -0.74 -12.08 -14.03
C LEU A 171 -2.08 -12.85 -14.08
N LEU A 172 -2.99 -12.37 -14.89
CA LEU A 172 -4.28 -12.98 -15.19
C LEU A 172 -4.44 -13.11 -16.70
N ALA A 173 -4.92 -14.25 -17.19
CA ALA A 173 -5.13 -14.41 -18.62
C ALA A 173 -6.37 -15.28 -18.91
N ARG A 174 -6.97 -15.12 -20.11
CA ARG A 174 -7.91 -16.09 -20.63
C ARG A 174 -7.19 -17.39 -20.93
N PRO A 175 -7.83 -18.56 -20.67
CA PRO A 175 -7.24 -19.87 -20.96
C PRO A 175 -6.79 -20.04 -22.41
N GLU A 176 -7.50 -19.39 -23.36
CA GLU A 176 -7.24 -19.49 -24.81
C GLU A 176 -5.92 -18.87 -25.24
N LEU A 177 -5.31 -18.00 -24.41
CA LEU A 177 -3.99 -17.44 -24.67
C LEU A 177 -2.85 -18.40 -24.34
N LEU A 178 -3.14 -19.50 -23.65
CA LEU A 178 -2.15 -20.50 -23.28
C LEU A 178 -2.13 -21.60 -24.36
N ASP A 179 -1.10 -21.63 -25.17
CA ASP A 179 -0.97 -22.51 -26.35
C ASP A 179 -0.98 -24.03 -26.02
N SER A 180 -0.70 -24.39 -24.78
CA SER A 180 -0.64 -25.79 -24.34
C SER A 180 -1.06 -25.98 -22.89
N PRO A 181 -1.69 -27.13 -22.56
CA PRO A 181 -1.96 -27.50 -21.18
C PRO A 181 -0.67 -27.58 -20.38
N GLY A 182 -0.54 -26.73 -19.35
CA GLY A 182 0.62 -26.65 -18.48
C GLY A 182 1.62 -25.53 -18.82
N GLN A 183 1.33 -24.70 -19.81
CA GLN A 183 2.09 -23.46 -20.03
C GLN A 183 1.93 -22.54 -18.81
N THR A 184 3.06 -22.04 -18.29
CA THR A 184 3.06 -21.15 -17.15
C THR A 184 2.80 -19.72 -17.58
N LEU A 185 1.82 -19.07 -16.97
CA LEU A 185 1.58 -17.65 -17.14
C LEU A 185 2.52 -16.88 -16.19
N ASP A 186 3.70 -16.53 -16.70
CA ASP A 186 4.78 -15.88 -15.95
C ASP A 186 5.44 -14.74 -16.75
N ARG A 187 6.52 -14.18 -16.22
CA ARG A 187 7.28 -13.11 -16.90
C ARG A 187 7.82 -13.54 -18.28
N SER A 188 8.19 -14.81 -18.44
CA SER A 188 8.70 -15.34 -19.71
C SER A 188 7.59 -15.41 -20.76
N PHE A 189 6.36 -15.73 -20.34
CA PHE A 189 5.19 -15.65 -21.19
C PHE A 189 4.99 -14.21 -21.71
N VAL A 190 5.03 -13.23 -20.80
CA VAL A 190 4.84 -11.81 -21.17
C VAL A 190 5.93 -11.32 -22.11
N ALA A 191 7.19 -11.70 -21.88
CA ALA A 191 8.31 -11.32 -22.74
C ALA A 191 8.22 -11.88 -24.18
N GLY A 192 7.42 -12.90 -24.42
CA GLY A 192 7.12 -13.45 -25.76
C GLY A 192 5.76 -13.03 -26.31
N TYR A 193 5.00 -12.23 -25.58
CA TYR A 193 3.66 -11.81 -25.96
C TYR A 193 3.68 -10.49 -26.73
N SER A 194 2.86 -10.40 -27.78
CA SER A 194 2.58 -9.15 -28.47
C SER A 194 1.08 -8.94 -28.54
N GLY A 195 0.61 -7.81 -28.04
CA GLY A 195 -0.82 -7.53 -27.96
C GLY A 195 -1.17 -6.56 -26.85
N GLU A 196 -2.40 -6.65 -26.33
CA GLU A 196 -2.89 -5.77 -25.28
C GLU A 196 -2.74 -6.42 -23.91
N LEU A 197 -2.28 -5.63 -22.92
CA LEU A 197 -2.23 -5.99 -21.50
C LEU A 197 -3.06 -5.00 -20.72
N CYS A 198 -4.14 -5.50 -20.09
CA CYS A 198 -5.05 -4.71 -19.28
C CYS A 198 -4.51 -4.51 -17.86
N LEU A 199 -4.54 -3.26 -17.39
CA LEU A 199 -4.15 -2.89 -16.03
C LEU A 199 -4.82 -1.56 -15.63
N SER A 200 -4.85 -1.25 -14.34
CA SER A 200 -5.27 0.09 -13.90
C SER A 200 -4.23 1.13 -14.34
N PRO A 201 -4.65 2.27 -14.93
CA PRO A 201 -3.72 3.30 -15.41
C PRO A 201 -2.77 3.84 -14.34
N ARG A 202 -3.12 3.67 -13.07
CA ARG A 202 -2.27 4.03 -11.92
C ARG A 202 -1.11 3.05 -11.66
N TYR A 203 -1.03 1.94 -12.39
CA TYR A 203 -0.01 0.89 -12.21
C TYR A 203 0.80 0.62 -13.47
N GLU A 204 0.72 1.50 -14.45
CA GLU A 204 1.42 1.34 -15.73
C GLU A 204 2.94 1.28 -15.51
N ARG A 205 3.49 2.29 -14.86
CA ARG A 205 4.92 2.37 -14.58
C ARG A 205 5.39 1.27 -13.62
N LEU A 206 4.56 0.90 -12.62
CA LEU A 206 4.84 -0.22 -11.74
C LEU A 206 4.97 -1.52 -12.54
N VAL A 207 4.02 -1.81 -13.43
CA VAL A 207 4.03 -3.04 -14.22
C VAL A 207 5.21 -3.08 -15.18
N GLU A 208 5.55 -1.95 -15.82
CA GLU A 208 6.75 -1.83 -16.63
C GLU A 208 8.03 -2.08 -15.82
N ALA A 209 8.15 -1.49 -14.62
CA ALA A 209 9.31 -1.71 -13.74
C ALA A 209 9.47 -3.17 -13.33
N VAL A 210 8.35 -3.86 -13.06
CA VAL A 210 8.31 -5.24 -12.58
C VAL A 210 8.54 -6.26 -13.68
N LEU A 211 8.11 -5.97 -14.91
CA LEU A 211 8.31 -6.83 -16.08
C LEU A 211 9.65 -6.57 -16.76
N GLY A 212 10.17 -5.33 -16.67
CA GLY A 212 11.29 -4.82 -17.44
C GLY A 212 10.82 -4.14 -18.74
N SER A 213 11.42 -3.02 -19.10
CA SER A 213 11.01 -2.23 -20.28
C SER A 213 11.12 -3.03 -21.57
N SER A 214 12.13 -3.88 -21.70
CA SER A 214 12.30 -4.75 -22.87
C SER A 214 11.20 -5.80 -23.02
N ALA A 215 10.61 -6.26 -21.91
CA ALA A 215 9.55 -7.28 -21.96
C ALA A 215 8.18 -6.72 -22.37
N VAL A 216 8.01 -5.40 -22.33
CA VAL A 216 6.75 -4.72 -22.67
C VAL A 216 6.84 -3.89 -23.95
N GLU A 217 7.96 -3.94 -24.68
CA GLU A 217 8.20 -3.15 -25.88
C GLU A 217 7.13 -3.39 -26.98
N ASP A 218 6.69 -4.64 -27.14
CA ASP A 218 5.67 -5.05 -28.11
C ASP A 218 4.25 -5.11 -27.52
N ILE A 219 4.04 -4.57 -26.31
CA ILE A 219 2.77 -4.59 -25.60
C ILE A 219 2.13 -3.21 -25.62
N SER A 220 0.83 -3.17 -25.91
CA SER A 220 -0.02 -1.98 -25.73
C SER A 220 -0.80 -2.09 -24.43
N PHE A 221 -0.75 -1.07 -23.59
CA PHE A 221 -1.56 -1.06 -22.36
C PHE A 221 -3.02 -0.70 -22.66
N ALA A 222 -3.94 -1.49 -22.11
CA ALA A 222 -5.36 -1.27 -22.11
C ALA A 222 -5.85 -0.99 -20.68
N TYR A 223 -6.93 -0.23 -20.54
CA TYR A 223 -7.42 0.21 -19.24
C TYR A 223 -8.90 -0.10 -19.06
N PRO A 224 -9.34 -0.50 -17.85
CA PRO A 224 -10.76 -0.65 -17.55
C PRO A 224 -11.54 0.64 -17.78
N GLU A 225 -12.77 0.53 -18.26
CA GLU A 225 -13.69 1.68 -18.35
C GLU A 225 -14.11 2.16 -16.96
N ASN A 226 -14.60 3.40 -16.88
CA ASN A 226 -15.07 3.97 -15.61
C ASN A 226 -16.20 3.14 -15.01
N GLY A 227 -15.92 2.51 -13.86
CA GLY A 227 -16.87 1.68 -13.12
C GLY A 227 -16.90 0.21 -13.56
N GLN A 228 -16.09 -0.18 -14.53
CA GLN A 228 -15.88 -1.58 -14.89
C GLN A 228 -15.01 -2.27 -13.82
N GLU A 229 -15.32 -3.51 -13.50
CA GLU A 229 -14.47 -4.36 -12.66
C GLU A 229 -13.21 -4.74 -13.45
N GLU A 230 -12.06 -4.66 -12.79
CA GLU A 230 -10.76 -4.89 -13.43
C GLU A 230 -10.66 -6.31 -14.01
N GLU A 231 -11.15 -7.32 -13.31
CA GLU A 231 -11.14 -8.72 -13.79
C GLU A 231 -12.03 -8.90 -15.02
N ALA A 232 -13.15 -8.18 -15.11
CA ALA A 232 -14.02 -8.19 -16.29
C ALA A 232 -13.30 -7.56 -17.49
N ALA A 233 -12.62 -6.43 -17.29
CA ALA A 233 -11.83 -5.78 -18.34
C ALA A 233 -10.68 -6.67 -18.83
N ILE A 234 -10.00 -7.37 -17.92
CA ILE A 234 -8.95 -8.34 -18.27
C ILE A 234 -9.54 -9.51 -19.06
N ALA A 235 -10.73 -9.99 -18.69
CA ALA A 235 -11.40 -11.07 -19.44
C ALA A 235 -11.79 -10.63 -20.87
N GLU A 236 -12.09 -9.37 -21.10
CA GLU A 236 -12.35 -8.81 -22.43
C GLU A 236 -11.06 -8.65 -23.25
N THR A 237 -10.01 -8.08 -22.65
CA THR A 237 -8.71 -7.86 -23.30
C THR A 237 -7.96 -9.17 -23.55
N GLY A 238 -7.98 -10.08 -22.57
CA GLY A 238 -7.37 -11.40 -22.65
C GLY A 238 -6.18 -11.60 -21.71
N LEU A 239 -5.33 -10.62 -21.52
CA LEU A 239 -4.19 -10.63 -20.59
C LEU A 239 -4.22 -9.39 -19.72
N GLY A 240 -3.83 -9.50 -18.45
CA GLY A 240 -3.71 -8.34 -17.57
C GLY A 240 -2.95 -8.59 -16.27
N VAL A 241 -2.77 -7.51 -15.53
CA VAL A 241 -2.15 -7.51 -14.19
C VAL A 241 -3.11 -6.86 -13.20
N TYR A 242 -3.38 -7.58 -12.10
CA TYR A 242 -4.24 -7.05 -11.05
C TYR A 242 -3.81 -7.54 -9.66
N ILE A 243 -4.20 -6.78 -8.63
CA ILE A 243 -3.93 -7.16 -7.23
C ILE A 243 -4.85 -8.32 -6.84
N THR A 244 -4.24 -9.44 -6.46
CA THR A 244 -4.98 -10.62 -6.01
C THR A 244 -4.57 -11.04 -4.59
N VAL A 245 -5.56 -11.53 -3.84
CA VAL A 245 -5.34 -12.23 -2.57
C VAL A 245 -5.39 -13.74 -2.82
N SER A 246 -6.55 -14.24 -3.22
CA SER A 246 -6.77 -15.66 -3.54
C SER A 246 -7.00 -15.94 -5.04
N GLY A 247 -7.28 -14.88 -5.82
CA GLY A 247 -7.65 -14.98 -7.22
C GLY A 247 -9.04 -15.61 -7.45
N SER A 248 -9.92 -15.65 -6.43
CA SER A 248 -11.29 -16.21 -6.59
C SER A 248 -12.09 -15.42 -7.60
N THR A 249 -12.14 -14.08 -7.48
CA THR A 249 -12.85 -13.19 -8.42
C THR A 249 -12.35 -13.39 -9.85
N ALA A 250 -11.03 -13.49 -10.05
CA ALA A 250 -10.46 -13.74 -11.37
C ALA A 250 -10.98 -15.06 -11.96
N ARG A 251 -11.07 -16.14 -11.17
CA ARG A 251 -11.62 -17.42 -11.62
C ARG A 251 -13.11 -17.34 -11.91
N ASP A 252 -13.87 -16.54 -11.17
CA ASP A 252 -15.31 -16.33 -11.42
C ASP A 252 -15.53 -15.64 -12.79
N HIS A 253 -14.55 -14.85 -13.26
CA HIS A 253 -14.50 -14.28 -14.62
C HIS A 253 -13.85 -15.21 -15.66
N GLY A 254 -13.57 -16.48 -15.31
CA GLY A 254 -12.98 -17.46 -16.22
C GLY A 254 -11.50 -17.27 -16.52
N LEU A 255 -10.79 -16.47 -15.70
CA LEU A 255 -9.38 -16.19 -15.89
C LEU A 255 -8.49 -17.25 -15.22
N VAL A 256 -7.38 -17.55 -15.84
CA VAL A 256 -6.26 -18.29 -15.25
C VAL A 256 -5.45 -17.34 -14.40
N VAL A 257 -5.13 -17.76 -13.18
CA VAL A 257 -4.26 -17.02 -12.26
C VAL A 257 -2.82 -17.49 -12.47
N GLY A 258 -1.98 -16.60 -12.92
CA GLY A 258 -0.57 -16.85 -13.20
C GLY A 258 0.36 -16.52 -12.04
N SER A 259 1.60 -16.20 -12.36
CA SER A 259 2.62 -15.88 -11.39
C SER A 259 2.37 -14.56 -10.69
N LYS A 260 2.69 -14.53 -9.40
CA LYS A 260 2.81 -13.31 -8.62
C LYS A 260 4.01 -12.52 -9.12
N LEU A 261 3.81 -11.27 -9.52
CA LEU A 261 4.86 -10.43 -10.08
C LEU A 261 5.61 -9.65 -9.01
N PHE A 262 4.86 -8.99 -8.13
CA PHE A 262 5.44 -8.10 -7.12
C PHE A 262 4.51 -8.00 -5.90
N PRO A 263 5.07 -7.91 -4.67
CA PRO A 263 4.28 -7.70 -3.48
C PRO A 263 3.75 -6.27 -3.41
N SER A 264 2.44 -6.11 -3.24
CA SER A 264 1.84 -4.85 -2.81
C SER A 264 1.64 -4.93 -1.30
N GLU A 265 2.53 -4.30 -0.56
CA GLU A 265 2.50 -4.23 0.89
C GLU A 265 2.77 -2.81 1.38
N THR A 266 2.50 -2.57 2.65
CA THR A 266 2.87 -1.32 3.31
C THR A 266 4.36 -1.34 3.64
N VAL A 267 5.07 -0.30 3.26
CA VAL A 267 6.51 -0.15 3.51
C VAL A 267 6.80 1.04 4.42
N LEU A 268 7.75 0.86 5.33
CA LEU A 268 8.38 1.95 6.08
C LEU A 268 9.42 2.64 5.18
N LEU A 269 9.33 3.95 5.12
CA LEU A 269 10.17 4.82 4.31
C LEU A 269 10.90 5.81 5.19
N SER A 270 12.12 6.17 4.80
CA SER A 270 12.85 7.32 5.34
C SER A 270 13.23 8.30 4.25
N ASN A 271 13.26 9.58 4.59
CA ASN A 271 14.06 10.57 3.86
C ASN A 271 15.40 10.67 4.56
N VAL A 272 16.47 10.18 3.92
CA VAL A 272 17.78 10.04 4.58
C VAL A 272 18.46 11.37 4.89
N SER A 273 18.06 12.46 4.24
CA SER A 273 18.58 13.80 4.55
C SER A 273 17.88 14.49 5.74
N GLU A 274 16.68 14.00 6.11
CA GLU A 274 15.91 14.49 7.26
C GLU A 274 15.98 13.57 8.48
N LEU A 275 16.54 12.37 8.33
CA LEU A 275 16.61 11.36 9.39
C LEU A 275 17.74 11.73 10.38
N ASP A 276 17.36 12.00 11.63
CA ASP A 276 18.27 12.23 12.73
C ASP A 276 18.41 10.99 13.64
N VAL A 277 19.30 11.05 14.63
CA VAL A 277 19.54 9.95 15.59
C VAL A 277 18.28 9.52 16.33
N ARG A 278 17.33 10.43 16.54
CA ARG A 278 16.05 10.08 17.19
C ARG A 278 15.14 9.31 16.23
N GLY A 279 15.12 9.72 14.96
CA GLY A 279 14.42 9.00 13.90
C GLY A 279 14.99 7.61 13.69
N GLU A 280 16.32 7.45 13.71
CA GLU A 280 16.98 6.14 13.66
C GLU A 280 16.55 5.25 14.83
N ALA A 281 16.48 5.78 16.06
CA ALA A 281 15.98 5.02 17.21
C ALA A 281 14.51 4.57 17.06
N VAL A 282 13.66 5.37 16.40
CA VAL A 282 12.29 4.95 16.07
C VAL A 282 12.29 3.81 15.05
N VAL A 283 13.16 3.87 14.05
CA VAL A 283 13.32 2.78 13.07
C VAL A 283 13.76 1.49 13.76
N ASP A 284 14.76 1.56 14.64
CA ASP A 284 15.24 0.39 15.38
C ASP A 284 14.14 -0.26 16.23
N GLU A 285 13.34 0.52 16.94
CA GLU A 285 12.19 0.01 17.70
C GLU A 285 11.14 -0.65 16.80
N LEU A 286 10.85 -0.05 15.64
CA LEU A 286 9.91 -0.64 14.67
C LEU A 286 10.45 -1.93 14.04
N LEU A 287 11.77 -2.06 13.87
CA LEU A 287 12.42 -3.25 13.31
C LEU A 287 12.61 -4.38 14.34
N ALA A 288 12.91 -4.06 15.59
CA ALA A 288 13.18 -5.04 16.66
C ALA A 288 12.06 -6.10 16.77
N GLU A 289 10.81 -5.69 16.55
CA GLU A 289 9.66 -6.58 16.57
C GLU A 289 9.54 -7.50 15.34
N THR A 290 10.27 -7.20 14.24
CA THR A 290 10.28 -8.06 13.05
C THR A 290 11.17 -9.29 13.24
N GLU A 291 12.23 -9.17 14.03
CA GLU A 291 13.19 -10.27 14.28
C GLU A 291 12.61 -11.33 15.22
N GLU A 292 11.75 -10.99 16.17
CA GLU A 292 11.08 -11.94 17.05
C GLU A 292 10.14 -12.90 16.31
N GLU A 293 9.52 -12.47 15.21
CA GLU A 293 8.59 -13.28 14.41
C GLU A 293 9.32 -14.31 13.52
N THR A 294 10.62 -14.11 13.24
CA THR A 294 11.47 -15.04 12.45
C THR A 294 12.21 -16.06 13.31
N ALA A 295 12.19 -15.94 14.63
CA ALA A 295 12.79 -16.92 15.53
C ALA A 295 11.92 -18.20 15.61
N ILE A 296 12.21 -19.19 14.78
CA ILE A 296 11.64 -20.54 14.89
C ILE A 296 12.01 -21.10 16.27
N PRO A 297 11.04 -21.54 17.11
CA PRO A 297 11.36 -22.17 18.38
C PRO A 297 12.20 -23.44 18.13
N THR A 298 13.43 -23.46 18.60
CA THR A 298 14.24 -24.65 18.56
C THR A 298 13.59 -25.70 19.48
N PRO A 299 13.27 -26.93 19.00
CA PRO A 299 12.72 -27.96 19.86
C PRO A 299 13.72 -28.26 20.95
N GLN A 300 13.30 -28.11 22.20
CA GLN A 300 14.06 -28.58 23.35
C GLN A 300 14.10 -30.11 23.28
N SER A 301 15.32 -30.68 23.22
CA SER A 301 15.64 -32.10 23.28
C SER A 301 15.40 -32.68 24.69
#